data_5ce77bc8302ed7088b8cd80819b9f88d
#
_entry.id   5ce77bc8302ed7088b8cd80819b9f88d
#
_cell.length_a   1.000
_cell.length_b   1.000
_cell.length_c   1.000
_cell.angle_alpha   90.00
_cell.angle_beta   90.00
_cell.angle_gamma   90.00
#
_symmetry.space_group_name_H-M   'P 1'
#
loop_
_entity.id
_entity.type
_entity.pdbx_description
1 polymer ?
#
loop_
_entity_poly.entity_id
_entity_poly.type
_entity_poly.pdbx_seq_one_letter_code
_entity_poly.pdbx_strand_id
1 'polypeptide(L)'
;MAVKKRGLGRGLDALLSGPTVTSLEEQAVQADERELQHLPLDLIQRGKYQPRRDMDPQALEELSNSIKAQGVMQPIVVRPIGGGRFEIIAGERRWRASQQAGKETIPAMVRDVPDETAIAMALIENIQREDLNPIEEAIALQRLQQEFQLTQQQVAEAVGKSRVTVSNLLRLIALPEVIKTMLSHGDLEMGHARALLGLPENQQVEGARHLSLIHI
;
A
#
# COMPACT_ATOMS: atom_id res chain seq x y z
N MET A 1 -18.48 -28.56 -22.27
CA MET A 1 -17.97 -28.67 -20.89
C MET A 1 -17.70 -27.27 -20.37
N ALA A 2 -18.51 -26.79 -19.44
CA ALA A 2 -18.38 -25.44 -18.89
C ALA A 2 -17.29 -25.44 -17.82
N VAL A 3 -16.23 -24.67 -18.03
CA VAL A 3 -15.17 -24.42 -17.04
C VAL A 3 -15.75 -23.57 -15.93
N LYS A 4 -15.91 -24.18 -14.76
CA LYS A 4 -16.39 -23.54 -13.54
C LYS A 4 -15.33 -22.51 -13.10
N LYS A 5 -15.55 -21.20 -13.37
CA LYS A 5 -14.74 -20.12 -12.83
C LYS A 5 -14.75 -20.23 -11.31
N ARG A 6 -13.62 -20.60 -10.72
CA ARG A 6 -13.39 -20.50 -9.29
C ARG A 6 -13.32 -19.01 -8.96
N GLY A 7 -14.40 -18.49 -8.38
CA GLY A 7 -14.48 -17.10 -7.98
C GLY A 7 -13.49 -16.82 -6.84
N LEU A 8 -12.69 -15.77 -7.03
CA LEU A 8 -11.81 -15.12 -6.05
C LEU A 8 -12.56 -14.63 -4.78
N GLY A 9 -13.90 -14.75 -4.75
CA GLY A 9 -14.76 -14.12 -3.75
C GLY A 9 -14.55 -14.50 -2.29
N ARG A 10 -13.99 -15.69 -1.99
CA ARG A 10 -13.94 -16.15 -0.58
C ARG A 10 -12.80 -15.56 0.24
N GLY A 11 -11.64 -15.29 -0.37
CA GLY A 11 -10.50 -14.71 0.36
C GLY A 11 -10.66 -13.20 0.54
N LEU A 12 -11.24 -12.52 -0.45
CA LEU A 12 -11.49 -11.09 -0.41
C LEU A 12 -12.76 -10.74 0.39
N ASP A 13 -13.78 -11.61 0.37
CA ASP A 13 -14.94 -11.48 1.27
C ASP A 13 -14.52 -11.50 2.75
N ALA A 14 -13.49 -12.25 3.09
CA ALA A 14 -12.91 -12.24 4.43
C ALA A 14 -12.18 -10.93 4.75
N LEU A 15 -11.63 -10.24 3.75
CA LEU A 15 -11.02 -8.91 3.91
C LEU A 15 -12.06 -7.79 3.92
N LEU A 16 -13.14 -7.92 3.15
CA LEU A 16 -14.21 -6.92 3.05
C LEU A 16 -15.26 -7.05 4.16
N SER A 17 -15.43 -8.23 4.76
CA SER A 17 -16.32 -8.48 5.89
C SER A 17 -15.61 -8.40 7.25
N GLY A 18 -14.29 -8.22 7.27
CA GLY A 18 -13.48 -7.94 8.45
C GLY A 18 -13.37 -6.43 8.71
N PRO A 19 -12.92 -6.04 9.90
CA PRO A 19 -12.63 -4.65 10.21
C PRO A 19 -11.59 -4.07 9.24
N THR A 20 -11.73 -2.79 8.87
CA THR A 20 -10.81 -2.05 7.99
C THR A 20 -9.34 -2.19 8.43
N VAL A 21 -8.38 -2.06 7.48
CA VAL A 21 -6.95 -2.25 7.77
C VAL A 21 -6.45 -1.32 8.88
N THR A 22 -7.06 -0.14 9.06
CA THR A 22 -6.85 0.74 10.24
C THR A 22 -7.23 0.03 11.54
N SER A 23 -8.29 -0.79 11.53
CA SER A 23 -8.67 -1.63 12.68
C SER A 23 -7.81 -2.89 12.79
N LEU A 24 -7.09 -3.29 11.73
CA LEU A 24 -6.09 -4.36 11.81
C LEU A 24 -4.80 -3.88 12.49
N GLU A 25 -4.43 -2.61 12.32
CA GLU A 25 -3.33 -2.01 13.11
C GLU A 25 -3.76 -1.75 14.56
N GLU A 26 -4.97 -1.28 14.79
CA GLU A 26 -5.55 -1.13 16.15
C GLU A 26 -5.86 -2.50 16.79
N GLN A 27 -6.27 -3.50 16.01
CA GLN A 27 -6.43 -4.88 16.47
C GLN A 27 -5.08 -5.61 16.60
N ALA A 28 -4.03 -5.17 15.92
CA ALA A 28 -2.66 -5.63 16.16
C ALA A 28 -2.18 -5.25 17.57
N VAL A 29 -2.74 -4.19 18.14
CA VAL A 29 -2.51 -3.79 19.55
C VAL A 29 -3.41 -4.60 20.51
N GLN A 30 -4.53 -5.16 20.03
CA GLN A 30 -5.49 -5.96 20.81
C GLN A 30 -5.55 -7.43 20.36
N ALA A 31 -4.77 -7.83 19.34
CA ALA A 31 -4.77 -9.20 18.84
C ALA A 31 -4.24 -10.17 19.89
N ASP A 32 -5.00 -11.20 20.05
CA ASP A 32 -4.75 -12.36 20.90
C ASP A 32 -3.24 -12.68 20.94
N GLU A 33 -2.63 -12.72 22.12
CA GLU A 33 -1.20 -13.03 22.37
C GLU A 33 -0.72 -14.30 21.63
N ARG A 34 -1.63 -15.09 21.09
CA ARG A 34 -1.38 -16.32 20.33
C ARG A 34 -0.84 -16.09 18.91
N GLU A 35 -1.02 -14.90 18.33
CA GLU A 35 -0.53 -14.57 16.98
C GLU A 35 0.80 -13.83 16.99
N LEU A 36 1.20 -13.22 18.13
CA LEU A 36 2.45 -12.51 18.28
C LEU A 36 3.58 -13.49 18.60
N GLN A 37 4.54 -13.58 17.72
CA GLN A 37 5.74 -14.45 17.86
C GLN A 37 7.02 -13.63 17.69
N HIS A 38 8.09 -14.03 18.39
CA HIS A 38 9.42 -13.52 18.13
C HIS A 38 10.13 -14.46 17.14
N LEU A 39 10.25 -14.00 15.91
CA LEU A 39 10.84 -14.79 14.84
C LEU A 39 12.29 -14.42 14.60
N PRO A 40 13.18 -15.40 14.39
CA PRO A 40 14.54 -15.17 13.94
C PRO A 40 14.55 -14.41 12.61
N LEU A 41 15.40 -13.36 12.51
CA LEU A 41 15.48 -12.51 11.32
C LEU A 41 15.96 -13.24 10.06
N ASP A 42 16.75 -14.29 10.21
CA ASP A 42 17.27 -15.15 9.16
C ASP A 42 16.22 -16.07 8.53
N LEU A 43 15.13 -16.36 9.26
CA LEU A 43 14.00 -17.13 8.74
C LEU A 43 13.00 -16.25 7.95
N ILE A 44 13.18 -14.94 7.96
CA ILE A 44 12.28 -13.99 7.32
C ILE A 44 12.91 -13.50 6.01
N GLN A 45 12.14 -13.59 4.93
CA GLN A 45 12.55 -13.05 3.63
C GLN A 45 11.66 -11.90 3.19
N ARG A 46 12.20 -11.09 2.27
CA ARG A 46 11.48 -9.98 1.64
C ARG A 46 10.27 -10.47 0.87
N GLY A 47 9.16 -9.74 0.96
CA GLY A 47 7.97 -9.97 0.16
C GLY A 47 8.22 -9.75 -1.33
N LYS A 48 7.68 -10.62 -2.19
CA LYS A 48 7.82 -10.53 -3.66
C LYS A 48 7.26 -9.23 -4.25
N TYR A 49 6.32 -8.59 -3.57
CA TYR A 49 5.50 -7.50 -4.09
C TYR A 49 5.71 -6.17 -3.38
N GLN A 50 6.85 -6.01 -2.70
CA GLN A 50 7.19 -4.76 -2.00
C GLN A 50 7.57 -3.67 -3.02
N PRO A 51 6.77 -2.59 -3.15
CA PRO A 51 6.97 -1.56 -4.18
C PRO A 51 8.15 -0.62 -3.90
N ARG A 52 8.60 -0.51 -2.65
CA ARG A 52 9.72 0.37 -2.29
C ARG A 52 11.05 -0.20 -2.76
N ARG A 53 11.57 0.34 -3.87
CA ARG A 53 12.94 0.08 -4.34
C ARG A 53 13.95 0.97 -3.64
N ASP A 54 13.58 2.22 -3.34
CA ASP A 54 14.45 3.21 -2.73
C ASP A 54 14.01 3.49 -1.28
N MET A 55 14.86 3.10 -0.32
CA MET A 55 14.72 3.50 1.06
C MET A 55 15.79 4.55 1.33
N ASP A 56 15.38 5.69 1.86
CA ASP A 56 16.31 6.71 2.34
C ASP A 56 17.24 6.08 3.40
N PRO A 57 18.56 6.04 3.14
CA PRO A 57 19.52 5.43 4.06
C PRO A 57 19.54 6.12 5.43
N GLN A 58 19.36 7.44 5.47
CA GLN A 58 19.36 8.21 6.71
C GLN A 58 18.15 7.87 7.58
N ALA A 59 16.95 7.82 6.96
CA ALA A 59 15.74 7.43 7.67
C ALA A 59 15.75 5.96 8.16
N LEU A 60 16.51 5.09 7.49
CA LEU A 60 16.70 3.71 7.93
C LEU A 60 17.68 3.64 9.11
N GLU A 61 18.73 4.45 9.11
CA GLU A 61 19.71 4.53 10.20
C GLU A 61 19.07 5.09 11.49
N GLU A 62 18.26 6.14 11.37
CA GLU A 62 17.50 6.69 12.50
C GLU A 62 16.59 5.65 13.13
N LEU A 63 15.87 4.89 12.30
CA LEU A 63 15.00 3.80 12.76
C LEU A 63 15.81 2.68 13.42
N SER A 64 16.98 2.33 12.87
CA SER A 64 17.89 1.35 13.44
C SER A 64 18.38 1.76 14.82
N ASN A 65 18.75 3.04 15.02
CA ASN A 65 19.17 3.58 16.29
C ASN A 65 18.02 3.58 17.32
N SER A 66 16.81 3.91 16.91
CA SER A 66 15.62 3.80 17.75
C SER A 66 15.36 2.35 18.17
N ILE A 67 15.45 1.38 17.25
CA ILE A 67 15.28 -0.04 17.54
C ILE A 67 16.38 -0.58 18.48
N LYS A 68 17.62 -0.07 18.37
CA LYS A 68 18.70 -0.42 19.33
C LYS A 68 18.32 -0.02 20.74
N ALA A 69 17.81 1.20 20.90
CA ALA A 69 17.50 1.79 22.19
C ALA A 69 16.23 1.25 22.83
N GLN A 70 15.15 1.11 22.08
CA GLN A 70 13.80 0.84 22.60
C GLN A 70 13.23 -0.52 22.16
N GLY A 71 13.88 -1.22 21.25
CA GLY A 71 13.32 -2.41 20.61
C GLY A 71 12.32 -2.06 19.49
N VAL A 72 11.68 -3.10 18.95
CA VAL A 72 10.63 -2.95 17.93
C VAL A 72 9.29 -2.81 18.62
N MET A 73 8.74 -1.59 18.63
CA MET A 73 7.48 -1.28 19.32
C MET A 73 6.25 -1.85 18.58
N GLN A 74 6.29 -1.89 17.27
CA GLN A 74 5.19 -2.38 16.44
C GLN A 74 5.64 -3.64 15.67
N PRO A 75 4.94 -4.79 15.80
CA PRO A 75 5.32 -6.02 15.14
C PRO A 75 5.24 -5.87 13.61
N ILE A 76 6.00 -6.70 12.90
CA ILE A 76 5.85 -6.89 11.46
C ILE A 76 4.75 -7.91 11.18
N VAL A 77 4.20 -7.92 9.96
CA VAL A 77 3.25 -8.93 9.53
C VAL A 77 3.93 -9.85 8.53
N VAL A 78 3.87 -11.15 8.79
CA VAL A 78 4.49 -12.18 7.95
C VAL A 78 3.52 -13.32 7.67
N ARG A 79 3.81 -14.11 6.62
CA ARG A 79 3.12 -15.36 6.33
C ARG A 79 4.10 -16.52 6.23
N PRO A 80 3.69 -17.76 6.54
CA PRO A 80 4.51 -18.93 6.31
C PRO A 80 4.57 -19.24 4.80
N ILE A 81 5.78 -19.60 4.31
CA ILE A 81 6.00 -19.98 2.90
C ILE A 81 6.53 -21.42 2.76
N GLY A 82 6.48 -22.19 3.84
CA GLY A 82 7.01 -23.54 3.89
C GLY A 82 8.48 -23.61 4.34
N GLY A 83 8.93 -24.78 4.74
CA GLY A 83 10.29 -25.01 5.21
C GLY A 83 10.68 -24.22 6.47
N GLY A 84 9.72 -23.80 7.29
CA GLY A 84 9.99 -22.98 8.49
C GLY A 84 10.37 -21.54 8.19
N ARG A 85 10.17 -21.05 6.96
CA ARG A 85 10.47 -19.68 6.54
C ARG A 85 9.20 -18.84 6.45
N PHE A 86 9.41 -17.54 6.56
CA PHE A 86 8.34 -16.54 6.52
C PHE A 86 8.62 -15.47 5.45
N GLU A 87 7.57 -14.94 4.86
CA GLU A 87 7.62 -13.83 3.91
C GLU A 87 6.93 -12.59 4.49
N ILE A 88 7.55 -11.42 4.35
CA ILE A 88 7.02 -10.16 4.87
C ILE A 88 5.83 -9.72 4.01
N ILE A 89 4.69 -9.47 4.67
CA ILE A 89 3.54 -8.78 4.11
C ILE A 89 3.67 -7.28 4.36
N ALA A 90 3.93 -6.87 5.62
CA ALA A 90 4.07 -5.47 6.02
C ALA A 90 5.22 -5.29 7.03
N GLY A 91 5.87 -4.12 7.01
CA GLY A 91 6.93 -3.76 7.95
C GLY A 91 8.35 -4.01 7.47
N GLU A 92 8.65 -4.02 6.17
CA GLU A 92 10.00 -4.24 5.61
C GLU A 92 11.05 -3.28 6.19
N ARG A 93 10.70 -1.99 6.42
CA ARG A 93 11.63 -1.02 7.03
C ARG A 93 12.06 -1.46 8.44
N ARG A 94 11.11 -1.92 9.26
CA ARG A 94 11.38 -2.41 10.64
C ARG A 94 12.27 -3.64 10.62
N TRP A 95 12.02 -4.57 9.70
CA TRP A 95 12.85 -5.75 9.52
C TRP A 95 14.28 -5.40 9.12
N ARG A 96 14.51 -4.54 8.12
CA ARG A 96 15.85 -4.09 7.72
C ARG A 96 16.56 -3.31 8.82
N ALA A 97 15.84 -2.39 9.47
CA ALA A 97 16.40 -1.62 10.57
C ALA A 97 16.78 -2.54 11.77
N SER A 98 16.03 -3.62 12.01
CA SER A 98 16.36 -4.62 13.03
C SER A 98 17.62 -5.41 12.68
N GLN A 99 17.81 -5.78 11.42
CA GLN A 99 19.06 -6.40 10.94
C GLN A 99 20.25 -5.46 11.14
N GLN A 100 20.11 -4.18 10.74
CA GLN A 100 21.14 -3.16 10.91
C GLN A 100 21.40 -2.84 12.40
N ALA A 101 20.38 -2.99 13.25
CA ALA A 101 20.49 -2.86 14.70
C ALA A 101 21.17 -4.05 15.37
N GLY A 102 21.49 -5.14 14.65
CA GLY A 102 22.09 -6.35 15.19
C GLY A 102 21.15 -7.17 16.08
N LYS A 103 19.84 -7.07 15.89
CA LYS A 103 18.87 -7.91 16.60
C LYS A 103 18.88 -9.32 16.00
N GLU A 104 18.67 -10.33 16.83
CA GLU A 104 18.56 -11.74 16.40
C GLU A 104 17.11 -12.09 16.04
N THR A 105 16.14 -11.49 16.73
CA THR A 105 14.71 -11.74 16.56
C THR A 105 13.93 -10.44 16.39
N ILE A 106 12.73 -10.56 15.82
CA ILE A 106 11.78 -9.46 15.67
C ILE A 106 10.36 -9.92 16.05
N PRO A 107 9.58 -9.08 16.76
CA PRO A 107 8.17 -9.36 16.99
C PRO A 107 7.42 -9.36 15.67
N ALA A 108 6.69 -10.43 15.39
CA ALA A 108 5.97 -10.66 14.15
C ALA A 108 4.58 -11.25 14.42
N MET A 109 3.60 -10.80 13.66
CA MET A 109 2.29 -11.42 13.57
C MET A 109 2.28 -12.38 12.39
N VAL A 110 2.03 -13.65 12.66
CA VAL A 110 1.97 -14.69 11.63
C VAL A 110 0.55 -14.81 11.12
N ARG A 111 0.35 -14.54 9.82
CA ARG A 111 -0.94 -14.69 9.12
C ARG A 111 -0.82 -15.77 8.05
N ASP A 112 -1.57 -16.86 8.23
CA ASP A 112 -1.67 -17.92 7.21
C ASP A 112 -2.69 -17.48 6.15
N VAL A 113 -2.21 -16.74 5.15
CA VAL A 113 -3.04 -16.21 4.06
C VAL A 113 -2.49 -16.66 2.70
N PRO A 114 -3.38 -16.92 1.72
CA PRO A 114 -2.98 -17.22 0.34
C PRO A 114 -2.13 -16.10 -0.27
N ASP A 115 -1.31 -16.43 -1.26
CA ASP A 115 -0.47 -15.47 -2.00
C ASP A 115 -1.24 -14.23 -2.44
N GLU A 116 -2.41 -14.45 -3.06
CA GLU A 116 -3.27 -13.38 -3.57
C GLU A 116 -3.71 -12.41 -2.46
N THR A 117 -4.10 -12.96 -1.31
CA THR A 117 -4.51 -12.14 -0.15
C THR A 117 -3.34 -11.36 0.43
N ALA A 118 -2.15 -11.96 0.52
CA ALA A 118 -0.94 -11.30 1.00
C ALA A 118 -0.52 -10.14 0.08
N ILE A 119 -0.66 -10.32 -1.25
CA ILE A 119 -0.40 -9.27 -2.24
C ILE A 119 -1.38 -8.12 -2.08
N ALA A 120 -2.68 -8.43 -1.93
CA ALA A 120 -3.72 -7.43 -1.72
C ALA A 120 -3.46 -6.61 -0.45
N MET A 121 -3.13 -7.27 0.66
CA MET A 121 -2.82 -6.62 1.94
C MET A 121 -1.60 -5.68 1.82
N ALA A 122 -0.52 -6.13 1.18
CA ALA A 122 0.67 -5.32 0.97
C ALA A 122 0.39 -4.09 0.08
N LEU A 123 -0.50 -4.24 -0.93
CA LEU A 123 -0.88 -3.15 -1.82
C LEU A 123 -1.78 -2.14 -1.10
N ILE A 124 -2.74 -2.61 -0.30
CA ILE A 124 -3.63 -1.78 0.51
C ILE A 124 -2.82 -0.99 1.54
N GLU A 125 -1.89 -1.62 2.27
CA GLU A 125 -1.00 -0.94 3.23
C GLU A 125 -0.23 0.18 2.55
N ASN A 126 0.31 -0.07 1.36
CA ASN A 126 1.03 0.96 0.62
C ASN A 126 0.13 2.12 0.17
N ILE A 127 -1.14 1.86 -0.19
CA ILE A 127 -2.10 2.91 -0.58
C ILE A 127 -2.51 3.78 0.62
N GLN A 128 -2.55 3.22 1.81
CA GLN A 128 -2.94 3.94 3.03
C GLN A 128 -1.84 4.85 3.60
N ARG A 129 -0.68 4.92 2.95
CA ARG A 129 0.39 5.82 3.37
C ARG A 129 0.02 7.28 3.09
N GLU A 130 0.37 8.15 4.02
CA GLU A 130 0.09 9.60 3.93
C GLU A 130 1.01 10.34 2.94
N ASP A 131 2.12 9.72 2.52
CA ASP A 131 3.16 10.34 1.70
C ASP A 131 3.02 10.09 0.18
N LEU A 132 1.95 9.43 -0.27
CA LEU A 132 1.69 9.22 -1.70
C LEU A 132 1.15 10.50 -2.37
N ASN A 133 1.71 10.82 -3.54
CA ASN A 133 1.09 11.85 -4.38
C ASN A 133 -0.19 11.30 -5.06
N PRO A 134 -1.10 12.18 -5.55
CA PRO A 134 -2.38 11.74 -6.14
C PRO A 134 -2.25 10.81 -7.34
N ILE A 135 -1.17 10.89 -8.10
CA ILE A 135 -0.93 10.02 -9.27
C ILE A 135 -0.43 8.64 -8.81
N GLU A 136 0.48 8.59 -7.85
CA GLU A 136 0.94 7.32 -7.26
C GLU A 136 -0.23 6.57 -6.62
N GLU A 137 -1.07 7.28 -5.88
CA GLU A 137 -2.27 6.71 -5.28
C GLU A 137 -3.23 6.17 -6.35
N ALA A 138 -3.47 6.93 -7.42
CA ALA A 138 -4.33 6.51 -8.52
C ALA A 138 -3.80 5.23 -9.21
N ILE A 139 -2.49 5.16 -9.47
CA ILE A 139 -1.84 3.99 -10.08
C ILE A 139 -1.96 2.78 -9.16
N ALA A 140 -1.75 2.94 -7.86
CA ALA A 140 -1.86 1.85 -6.89
C ALA A 140 -3.30 1.34 -6.76
N LEU A 141 -4.30 2.24 -6.78
CA LEU A 141 -5.73 1.88 -6.80
C LEU A 141 -6.11 1.15 -8.09
N GLN A 142 -5.62 1.61 -9.25
CA GLN A 142 -5.85 0.94 -10.53
C GLN A 142 -5.26 -0.47 -10.52
N ARG A 143 -4.06 -0.62 -10.01
CA ARG A 143 -3.39 -1.90 -9.87
C ARG A 143 -4.19 -2.85 -8.98
N LEU A 144 -4.63 -2.40 -7.80
CA LEU A 144 -5.49 -3.16 -6.90
C LEU A 144 -6.78 -3.61 -7.61
N GLN A 145 -7.42 -2.70 -8.37
CA GLN A 145 -8.63 -3.00 -9.13
C GLN A 145 -8.41 -4.07 -10.19
N GLN A 146 -7.33 -3.97 -10.97
CA GLN A 146 -7.06 -4.84 -12.11
C GLN A 146 -6.54 -6.22 -11.69
N GLU A 147 -5.58 -6.28 -10.76
CA GLU A 147 -4.98 -7.56 -10.31
C GLU A 147 -6.01 -8.44 -9.61
N PHE A 148 -6.93 -7.83 -8.85
CA PHE A 148 -7.94 -8.57 -8.08
C PHE A 148 -9.35 -8.51 -8.69
N GLN A 149 -9.51 -7.91 -9.88
CA GLN A 149 -10.78 -7.78 -10.61
C GLN A 149 -11.90 -7.16 -9.75
N LEU A 150 -11.55 -6.17 -8.94
CA LEU A 150 -12.46 -5.50 -8.02
C LEU A 150 -13.29 -4.42 -8.72
N THR A 151 -14.50 -4.20 -8.22
CA THR A 151 -15.28 -3.00 -8.53
C THR A 151 -14.70 -1.79 -7.78
N GLN A 152 -14.95 -0.57 -8.27
CA GLN A 152 -14.54 0.65 -7.57
C GLN A 152 -15.11 0.75 -6.15
N GLN A 153 -16.28 0.18 -5.90
CA GLN A 153 -16.90 0.12 -4.59
C GLN A 153 -16.06 -0.77 -3.64
N GLN A 154 -15.69 -1.97 -4.10
CA GLN A 154 -14.87 -2.89 -3.32
C GLN A 154 -13.46 -2.33 -3.06
N VAL A 155 -12.87 -1.65 -4.05
CA VAL A 155 -11.58 -0.95 -3.84
C VAL A 155 -11.72 0.12 -2.76
N ALA A 156 -12.79 0.92 -2.80
CA ALA A 156 -13.05 1.97 -1.83
C ALA A 156 -13.19 1.41 -0.40
N GLU A 157 -13.95 0.33 -0.24
CA GLU A 157 -14.12 -0.38 1.04
C GLU A 157 -12.79 -0.92 1.56
N ALA A 158 -11.99 -1.56 0.67
CA ALA A 158 -10.71 -2.15 1.05
C ALA A 158 -9.69 -1.11 1.53
N VAL A 159 -9.69 0.11 0.96
CA VAL A 159 -8.72 1.17 1.32
C VAL A 159 -9.29 2.19 2.31
N GLY A 160 -10.52 2.03 2.77
CA GLY A 160 -11.16 2.95 3.72
C GLY A 160 -11.52 4.32 3.14
N LYS A 161 -11.76 4.41 1.81
CA LYS A 161 -12.11 5.67 1.11
C LYS A 161 -13.53 5.64 0.55
N SER A 162 -14.06 6.80 0.16
CA SER A 162 -15.34 6.84 -0.54
C SER A 162 -15.18 6.36 -1.99
N ARG A 163 -16.22 5.71 -2.55
CA ARG A 163 -16.26 5.36 -3.98
C ARG A 163 -16.01 6.57 -4.88
N VAL A 164 -16.51 7.74 -4.49
CA VAL A 164 -16.34 8.98 -5.24
C VAL A 164 -14.87 9.40 -5.28
N THR A 165 -14.17 9.28 -4.15
CA THR A 165 -12.73 9.55 -4.06
C THR A 165 -11.94 8.62 -4.98
N VAL A 166 -12.19 7.31 -4.90
CA VAL A 166 -11.53 6.32 -5.77
C VAL A 166 -11.80 6.61 -7.24
N SER A 167 -13.06 6.87 -7.62
CA SER A 167 -13.41 7.20 -9.00
C SER A 167 -12.69 8.47 -9.49
N ASN A 168 -12.59 9.49 -8.65
CA ASN A 168 -11.90 10.74 -9.01
C ASN A 168 -10.38 10.53 -9.20
N LEU A 169 -9.74 9.74 -8.34
CA LEU A 169 -8.33 9.41 -8.46
C LEU A 169 -8.06 8.60 -9.74
N LEU A 170 -8.83 7.55 -9.99
CA LEU A 170 -8.68 6.72 -11.19
C LEU A 170 -8.81 7.52 -12.49
N ARG A 171 -9.66 8.56 -12.52
CA ARG A 171 -9.78 9.44 -13.69
C ARG A 171 -8.52 10.24 -13.99
N LEU A 172 -7.67 10.54 -12.99
CA LEU A 172 -6.42 11.26 -13.19
C LEU A 172 -5.43 10.51 -14.09
N ILE A 173 -5.55 9.18 -14.16
CA ILE A 173 -4.68 8.33 -15.00
C ILE A 173 -4.86 8.64 -16.49
N ALA A 174 -6.04 9.10 -16.88
CA ALA A 174 -6.35 9.47 -18.27
C ALA A 174 -5.73 10.80 -18.71
N LEU A 175 -5.14 11.58 -17.79
CA LEU A 175 -4.49 12.84 -18.12
C LEU A 175 -3.17 12.62 -18.87
N PRO A 176 -2.77 13.55 -19.77
CA PRO A 176 -1.44 13.56 -20.39
C PRO A 176 -0.31 13.52 -19.36
N GLU A 177 0.82 12.89 -19.71
CA GLU A 177 1.97 12.72 -18.81
C GLU A 177 2.51 14.04 -18.26
N VAL A 178 2.50 15.11 -19.05
CA VAL A 178 2.90 16.46 -18.62
C VAL A 178 2.09 16.93 -17.40
N ILE A 179 0.77 16.71 -17.42
CA ILE A 179 -0.11 17.11 -16.33
C ILE A 179 0.10 16.21 -15.10
N LYS A 180 0.32 14.92 -15.31
CA LYS A 180 0.66 14.00 -14.21
C LYS A 180 1.95 14.40 -13.51
N THR A 181 2.95 14.82 -14.27
CA THR A 181 4.22 15.33 -13.72
C THR A 181 3.98 16.61 -12.90
N MET A 182 3.19 17.55 -13.40
CA MET A 182 2.84 18.79 -12.67
C MET A 182 2.10 18.49 -11.36
N LEU A 183 1.20 17.50 -11.37
CA LEU A 183 0.52 17.02 -10.15
C LEU A 183 1.49 16.38 -9.16
N SER A 184 2.44 15.58 -9.64
CA SER A 184 3.43 14.91 -8.79
C SER A 184 4.41 15.89 -8.14
N HIS A 185 4.69 17.01 -8.80
CA HIS A 185 5.56 18.06 -8.27
C HIS A 185 4.81 19.09 -7.41
N GLY A 186 3.47 19.04 -7.37
CA GLY A 186 2.66 20.02 -6.64
C GLY A 186 2.43 21.33 -7.39
N ASP A 187 2.79 21.42 -8.68
CA ASP A 187 2.54 22.57 -9.55
C ASP A 187 1.04 22.74 -9.87
N LEU A 188 0.28 21.67 -9.71
CA LEU A 188 -1.18 21.63 -9.85
C LEU A 188 -1.81 20.89 -8.69
N GLU A 189 -2.97 21.38 -8.24
CA GLU A 189 -3.79 20.65 -7.27
C GLU A 189 -4.72 19.65 -7.95
N MET A 190 -5.16 18.63 -7.20
CA MET A 190 -6.08 17.60 -7.69
C MET A 190 -7.42 18.18 -8.21
N GLY A 191 -7.88 19.31 -7.62
CA GLY A 191 -9.07 20.01 -8.07
C GLY A 191 -8.93 20.56 -9.50
N HIS A 192 -7.78 21.18 -9.80
CA HIS A 192 -7.43 21.69 -11.12
C HIS A 192 -7.34 20.55 -12.16
N ALA A 193 -6.63 19.48 -11.80
CA ALA A 193 -6.50 18.31 -12.68
C ALA A 193 -7.85 17.69 -13.04
N ARG A 194 -8.77 17.64 -12.10
CA ARG A 194 -10.16 17.16 -12.36
C ARG A 194 -10.94 18.06 -13.31
N ALA A 195 -10.77 19.38 -13.18
CA ALA A 195 -11.40 20.33 -14.09
C ALA A 195 -10.86 20.16 -15.53
N LEU A 196 -9.56 19.92 -15.68
CA LEU A 196 -8.93 19.68 -16.99
C LEU A 196 -9.46 18.45 -17.71
N LEU A 197 -9.94 17.42 -16.99
CA LEU A 197 -10.60 16.26 -17.61
C LEU A 197 -11.90 16.60 -18.35
N GLY A 198 -12.48 17.77 -18.12
CA GLY A 198 -13.62 18.27 -18.85
C GLY A 198 -13.28 18.95 -20.19
N LEU A 199 -11.98 19.22 -20.43
CA LEU A 199 -11.51 19.83 -21.67
C LEU A 199 -11.15 18.75 -22.71
N PRO A 200 -11.24 19.08 -24.02
CA PRO A 200 -10.65 18.26 -25.07
C PRO A 200 -9.16 18.02 -24.81
N GLU A 201 -8.66 16.83 -25.14
CA GLU A 201 -7.28 16.41 -24.82
C GLU A 201 -6.22 17.39 -25.33
N ASN A 202 -6.42 17.95 -26.53
CA ASN A 202 -5.53 18.95 -27.13
C ASN A 202 -5.46 20.28 -26.38
N GLN A 203 -6.43 20.59 -25.51
CA GLN A 203 -6.49 21.83 -24.70
C GLN A 203 -6.06 21.61 -23.25
N GLN A 204 -5.97 20.38 -22.80
CA GLN A 204 -5.68 20.06 -21.39
C GLN A 204 -4.31 20.57 -20.94
N VAL A 205 -3.27 20.40 -21.77
CA VAL A 205 -1.89 20.83 -21.43
C VAL A 205 -1.78 22.35 -21.38
N GLU A 206 -2.44 23.07 -22.30
CA GLU A 206 -2.46 24.54 -22.28
C GLU A 206 -3.23 25.05 -21.07
N GLY A 207 -4.40 24.48 -20.79
CA GLY A 207 -5.16 24.78 -19.58
C GLY A 207 -4.39 24.52 -18.29
N ALA A 208 -3.61 23.44 -18.22
CA ALA A 208 -2.75 23.15 -17.07
C ALA A 208 -1.68 24.21 -16.85
N ARG A 209 -1.02 24.68 -17.92
CA ARG A 209 -0.01 25.76 -17.84
C ARG A 209 -0.62 27.07 -17.34
N HIS A 210 -1.80 27.43 -17.81
CA HIS A 210 -2.50 28.62 -17.32
C HIS A 210 -2.84 28.51 -15.83
N LEU A 211 -3.31 27.37 -15.37
CA LEU A 211 -3.64 27.14 -13.95
C LEU A 211 -2.38 27.17 -13.07
N SER A 212 -1.29 26.56 -13.49
CA SER A 212 -0.02 26.58 -12.76
C SER A 212 0.54 27.99 -12.59
N LEU A 213 0.41 28.87 -13.60
CA LEU A 213 0.88 30.25 -13.55
C LEU A 213 0.04 31.15 -12.60
N ILE A 214 -1.19 30.77 -12.27
CA ILE A 214 -2.04 31.54 -11.35
C ILE A 214 -1.58 31.35 -9.89
N HIS A 215 -0.86 30.28 -9.58
CA HIS A 215 -0.39 29.97 -8.23
C HIS A 215 1.02 30.51 -7.92
N ILE A 216 1.68 31.16 -8.85
CA ILE A 216 2.93 31.91 -8.64
C ILE A 216 2.61 33.33 -8.29
#